data_144d21abb8be49ccebad9d869c9d43c1
#
_entry.id   144d21abb8be49ccebad9d869c9d43c1
#
_cell.length_a   1.000
_cell.length_b   1.000
_cell.length_c   1.000
_cell.angle_alpha   90.00
_cell.angle_beta   90.00
_cell.angle_gamma   90.00
#
_symmetry.space_group_name_H-M   'P 1'
#
loop_
_entity.id
_entity.type
_entity.pdbx_description
1 polymer ?
#
loop_
_entity_poly.entity_id
_entity_poly.type
_entity_poly.pdbx_seq_one_letter_code
_entity_poly.pdbx_strand_id
1 'polypeptide(L)'
;MTTLLVLDTSPSKNSVSRQLTERFVEKIGAKFADARIIHRDIGQNPPEHIDDELINALRREPDNLTERQVSARAFSDAMIDEMNEADAIVIGAPFHNFTISGAFRTWIDHVARPGKTFAYDPDKGLMGLLGDKPVYVLSTRGGKYGDSDPSDPHPADFQTGYMRHILAFIGLNDVRIIAANGLDMGPDNRAEGIAEAHAKIDDAVASFAA
;
A
#
# COMPACT_ATOMS: atom_id res chain seq x y z
N MET A 1 1.38 17.31 -14.39
CA MET A 1 2.34 17.04 -13.27
C MET A 1 1.84 15.79 -12.57
N THR A 2 2.61 14.72 -12.63
CA THR A 2 2.23 13.41 -12.05
C THR A 2 2.54 13.41 -10.56
N THR A 3 1.58 13.02 -9.72
CA THR A 3 1.75 12.86 -8.27
C THR A 3 1.77 11.39 -7.90
N LEU A 4 2.82 10.94 -7.23
CA LEU A 4 2.99 9.58 -6.76
C LEU A 4 2.96 9.55 -5.23
N LEU A 5 2.08 8.73 -4.65
CA LEU A 5 2.13 8.40 -3.22
C LEU A 5 3.00 7.15 -3.03
N VAL A 6 4.05 7.28 -2.22
CA VAL A 6 4.91 6.16 -1.82
C VAL A 6 4.65 5.84 -0.36
N LEU A 7 4.23 4.61 -0.09
CA LEU A 7 3.92 4.11 1.24
C LEU A 7 4.90 3.01 1.63
N ASP A 8 5.84 3.31 2.52
CA ASP A 8 6.76 2.32 3.06
C ASP A 8 6.19 1.69 4.35
N THR A 9 6.02 0.36 4.33
CA THR A 9 5.37 -0.37 5.43
C THR A 9 6.33 -1.26 6.24
N SER A 10 7.61 -1.29 5.87
CA SER A 10 8.62 -2.08 6.56
C SER A 10 9.13 -1.40 7.83
N PRO A 11 9.20 -2.10 8.98
CA PRO A 11 9.84 -1.58 10.18
C PRO A 11 11.37 -1.50 10.07
N SER A 12 11.98 -2.16 9.08
CA SER A 12 13.43 -2.12 8.85
C SER A 12 13.81 -0.97 7.93
N LYS A 13 14.77 -0.13 8.36
CA LYS A 13 15.29 0.99 7.56
C LYS A 13 16.00 0.54 6.28
N ASN A 14 16.62 -0.64 6.31
CA ASN A 14 17.41 -1.18 5.20
C ASN A 14 16.68 -2.36 4.53
N SER A 15 15.35 -2.36 4.50
CA SER A 15 14.59 -3.44 3.89
C SER A 15 14.69 -3.43 2.36
N VAL A 16 14.59 -4.60 1.75
CA VAL A 16 14.54 -4.72 0.29
C VAL A 16 13.31 -4.02 -0.27
N SER A 17 12.16 -4.03 0.45
CA SER A 17 10.96 -3.34 -0.03
C SER A 17 11.17 -1.82 -0.19
N ARG A 18 11.97 -1.18 0.70
CA ARG A 18 12.36 0.23 0.54
C ARG A 18 13.27 0.46 -0.66
N GLN A 19 14.23 -0.44 -0.88
CA GLN A 19 15.10 -0.36 -2.06
C GLN A 19 14.28 -0.46 -3.36
N LEU A 20 13.23 -1.28 -3.37
CA LEU A 20 12.33 -1.37 -4.52
C LEU A 20 11.47 -0.10 -4.71
N THR A 21 10.95 0.50 -3.62
CA THR A 21 10.21 1.76 -3.71
C THR A 21 11.11 2.91 -4.15
N GLU A 22 12.34 3.00 -3.63
CA GLU A 22 13.35 3.97 -4.06
C GLU A 22 13.66 3.84 -5.56
N ARG A 23 13.87 2.60 -6.05
CA ARG A 23 14.08 2.34 -7.48
C ARG A 23 12.88 2.80 -8.32
N PHE A 24 11.65 2.50 -7.88
CA PHE A 24 10.45 2.93 -8.59
C PHE A 24 10.38 4.45 -8.71
N VAL A 25 10.64 5.16 -7.62
CA VAL A 25 10.69 6.64 -7.57
C VAL A 25 11.77 7.20 -8.49
N GLU A 26 12.99 6.64 -8.44
CA GLU A 26 14.08 7.04 -9.32
C GLU A 26 13.70 6.93 -10.81
N LYS A 27 13.10 5.80 -11.19
CA LYS A 27 12.67 5.56 -12.57
C LYS A 27 11.52 6.50 -13.01
N ILE A 28 10.56 6.76 -12.13
CA ILE A 28 9.49 7.76 -12.38
C ILE A 28 10.08 9.15 -12.54
N GLY A 29 10.99 9.57 -11.66
CA GLY A 29 11.66 10.88 -11.76
C GLY A 29 12.50 11.05 -13.03
N ALA A 30 13.11 9.97 -13.52
CA ALA A 30 13.82 9.97 -14.80
C ALA A 30 12.87 10.09 -16.01
N LYS A 31 11.65 9.54 -15.91
CA LYS A 31 10.63 9.59 -16.97
C LYS A 31 9.82 10.90 -16.95
N PHE A 32 9.50 11.41 -15.77
CA PHE A 32 8.70 12.62 -15.55
C PHE A 32 9.46 13.58 -14.64
N ALA A 33 10.15 14.54 -15.24
CA ALA A 33 11.03 15.48 -14.52
C ALA A 33 10.29 16.38 -13.51
N ASP A 34 8.97 16.54 -13.67
CA ASP A 34 8.08 17.32 -12.80
C ASP A 34 7.22 16.43 -11.86
N ALA A 35 7.57 15.15 -11.71
CA ALA A 35 6.85 14.26 -10.82
C ALA A 35 6.94 14.74 -9.36
N ARG A 36 5.78 14.85 -8.70
CA ARG A 36 5.68 15.13 -7.26
C ARG A 36 5.60 13.82 -6.50
N ILE A 37 6.47 13.63 -5.53
CA ILE A 37 6.50 12.45 -4.68
C ILE A 37 5.97 12.83 -3.29
N ILE A 38 4.89 12.18 -2.87
CA ILE A 38 4.40 12.19 -1.48
C ILE A 38 4.94 10.92 -0.85
N HIS A 39 5.81 11.04 0.15
CA HIS A 39 6.39 9.89 0.84
C HIS A 39 5.86 9.75 2.25
N ARG A 40 5.25 8.61 2.55
CA ARG A 40 4.74 8.27 3.88
C ARG A 40 5.36 6.97 4.39
N ASP A 41 6.16 7.10 5.43
CA ASP A 41 6.82 5.98 6.09
C ASP A 41 6.05 5.54 7.33
N ILE A 42 5.10 4.64 7.14
CA ILE A 42 4.32 4.04 8.23
C ILE A 42 5.07 2.87 8.90
N GLY A 43 6.12 2.36 8.28
CA GLY A 43 6.94 1.31 8.87
C GLY A 43 7.79 1.84 10.04
N GLN A 44 8.28 3.08 9.94
CA GLN A 44 9.03 3.73 11.01
C GLN A 44 8.12 4.58 11.92
N ASN A 45 7.04 5.13 11.37
CA ASN A 45 6.08 5.97 12.09
C ASN A 45 4.66 5.39 11.91
N PRO A 46 4.38 4.22 12.52
CA PRO A 46 3.08 3.57 12.32
C PRO A 46 1.96 4.40 12.96
N PRO A 47 0.77 4.37 12.34
CA PRO A 47 -0.42 4.90 12.99
C PRO A 47 -0.65 4.25 14.35
N GLU A 48 -1.31 4.95 15.26
CA GLU A 48 -1.70 4.39 16.55
C GLU A 48 -2.70 3.24 16.37
N HIS A 49 -2.56 2.16 17.16
CA HIS A 49 -3.55 1.07 17.13
C HIS A 49 -4.93 1.57 17.53
N ILE A 50 -5.96 1.12 16.80
CA ILE A 50 -7.35 1.45 17.10
C ILE A 50 -7.79 0.79 18.41
N ASP A 51 -8.24 1.61 19.35
CA ASP A 51 -8.91 1.22 20.58
C ASP A 51 -10.38 1.69 20.58
N ASP A 52 -11.09 1.50 21.69
CA ASP A 52 -12.51 1.88 21.81
C ASP A 52 -12.75 3.40 21.62
N GLU A 53 -11.81 4.24 22.04
CA GLU A 53 -11.89 5.68 21.85
C GLU A 53 -11.73 6.05 20.37
N LEU A 54 -10.70 5.52 19.71
CA LEU A 54 -10.38 5.84 18.31
C LEU A 54 -11.37 5.25 17.31
N ILE A 55 -11.91 4.05 17.57
CA ILE A 55 -12.91 3.46 16.67
C ILE A 55 -14.18 4.33 16.61
N ASN A 56 -14.58 4.93 17.74
CA ASN A 56 -15.70 5.86 17.79
C ASN A 56 -15.42 7.13 16.97
N ALA A 57 -14.19 7.68 17.06
CA ALA A 57 -13.81 8.86 16.29
C ALA A 57 -13.76 8.60 14.79
N LEU A 58 -13.27 7.43 14.35
CA LEU A 58 -13.02 7.12 12.94
C LEU A 58 -14.21 6.47 12.22
N ARG A 59 -15.13 5.81 12.96
CA ARG A 59 -16.27 5.08 12.38
C ARG A 59 -17.61 5.77 12.62
N ARG A 60 -17.68 6.67 13.56
CA ARG A 60 -18.86 7.43 13.92
C ARG A 60 -18.51 8.92 13.93
N GLU A 61 -19.49 9.78 13.99
CA GLU A 61 -19.30 11.23 14.10
C GLU A 61 -19.87 11.71 15.44
N PRO A 62 -19.13 11.52 16.56
CA PRO A 62 -19.58 11.99 17.86
C PRO A 62 -19.60 13.53 17.89
N ASP A 63 -20.58 14.11 18.59
CA ASP A 63 -20.77 15.55 18.68
C ASP A 63 -19.60 16.27 19.38
N ASN A 64 -18.93 15.57 20.31
CA ASN A 64 -17.78 16.09 21.05
C ASN A 64 -16.61 15.13 20.93
N LEU A 65 -15.49 15.62 20.40
CA LEU A 65 -14.25 14.87 20.26
C LEU A 65 -13.27 15.27 21.38
N THR A 66 -12.55 14.29 21.92
CA THR A 66 -11.37 14.55 22.75
C THR A 66 -10.22 15.07 21.87
N GLU A 67 -9.19 15.67 22.47
CA GLU A 67 -7.99 16.12 21.73
C GLU A 67 -7.32 14.96 20.98
N ARG A 68 -7.26 13.76 21.58
CA ARG A 68 -6.71 12.55 20.95
C ARG A 68 -7.54 12.14 19.73
N GLN A 69 -8.85 12.18 19.83
CA GLN A 69 -9.76 11.87 18.72
C GLN A 69 -9.64 12.88 17.58
N VAL A 70 -9.51 14.18 17.89
CA VAL A 70 -9.25 15.23 16.88
C VAL A 70 -7.94 14.97 16.16
N SER A 71 -6.88 14.67 16.89
CA SER A 71 -5.56 14.36 16.31
C SER A 71 -5.60 13.12 15.42
N ALA A 72 -6.26 12.04 15.86
CA ALA A 72 -6.39 10.82 15.09
C ALA A 72 -7.22 11.03 13.80
N ARG A 73 -8.26 11.84 13.85
CA ARG A 73 -9.04 12.21 12.64
C ARG A 73 -8.20 13.04 11.68
N ALA A 74 -7.49 14.06 12.14
CA ALA A 74 -6.63 14.88 11.30
C ALA A 74 -5.53 14.04 10.62
N PHE A 75 -4.95 13.10 11.36
CA PHE A 75 -3.98 12.16 10.81
C PHE A 75 -4.59 11.24 9.74
N SER A 76 -5.77 10.66 10.02
CA SER A 76 -6.51 9.84 9.06
C SER A 76 -6.91 10.62 7.81
N ASP A 77 -7.43 11.85 7.98
CA ASP A 77 -7.82 12.72 6.87
C ASP A 77 -6.61 13.04 5.98
N ALA A 78 -5.46 13.39 6.56
CA ALA A 78 -4.24 13.64 5.80
C ALA A 78 -3.80 12.43 4.95
N MET A 79 -3.90 11.21 5.48
CA MET A 79 -3.57 9.99 4.72
C MET A 79 -4.57 9.72 3.58
N ILE A 80 -5.85 10.04 3.78
CA ILE A 80 -6.88 9.91 2.74
C ILE A 80 -6.68 10.98 1.66
N ASP A 81 -6.36 12.22 2.05
CA ASP A 81 -6.10 13.31 1.11
C ASP A 81 -4.88 12.99 0.23
N GLU A 82 -3.80 12.43 0.80
CA GLU A 82 -2.64 11.97 0.03
C GLU A 82 -3.00 10.91 -1.03
N MET A 83 -3.90 9.97 -0.67
CA MET A 83 -4.39 8.98 -1.64
C MET A 83 -5.25 9.63 -2.74
N ASN A 84 -6.07 10.63 -2.39
CA ASN A 84 -6.89 11.35 -3.38
C ASN A 84 -6.04 12.20 -4.32
N GLU A 85 -4.99 12.87 -3.83
CA GLU A 85 -4.07 13.68 -4.63
C GLU A 85 -3.21 12.86 -5.59
N ALA A 86 -2.93 11.60 -5.27
CA ALA A 86 -2.06 10.76 -6.05
C ALA A 86 -2.71 10.27 -7.36
N ASP A 87 -1.96 10.32 -8.46
CA ASP A 87 -2.31 9.67 -9.73
C ASP A 87 -1.97 8.18 -9.72
N ALA A 88 -1.00 7.77 -8.87
CA ALA A 88 -0.67 6.38 -8.63
C ALA A 88 -0.11 6.19 -7.20
N ILE A 89 -0.21 4.95 -6.70
CA ILE A 89 0.27 4.60 -5.36
C ILE A 89 1.31 3.48 -5.48
N VAL A 90 2.42 3.61 -4.76
CA VAL A 90 3.47 2.57 -4.65
C VAL A 90 3.59 2.15 -3.19
N ILE A 91 3.45 0.86 -2.92
CA ILE A 91 3.45 0.32 -1.56
C ILE A 91 4.62 -0.66 -1.42
N GLY A 92 5.61 -0.31 -0.59
CA GLY A 92 6.64 -1.24 -0.18
C GLY A 92 6.08 -2.21 0.88
N ALA A 93 5.88 -3.48 0.51
CA ALA A 93 5.11 -4.46 1.27
C ALA A 93 5.95 -5.69 1.63
N PRO A 94 6.66 -5.70 2.78
CA PRO A 94 7.32 -6.92 3.23
C PRO A 94 6.30 -8.01 3.59
N PHE A 95 6.66 -9.25 3.26
CA PHE A 95 5.84 -10.43 3.55
C PHE A 95 6.13 -10.93 4.97
N HIS A 96 5.32 -10.54 5.92
CA HIS A 96 5.49 -10.90 7.32
C HIS A 96 4.52 -12.02 7.72
N ASN A 97 5.08 -13.15 8.18
CA ASN A 97 4.28 -14.29 8.64
C ASN A 97 3.13 -14.64 7.67
N PHE A 98 3.48 -14.77 6.38
CA PHE A 98 2.56 -15.11 5.28
C PHE A 98 1.54 -14.03 4.89
N THR A 99 1.65 -12.81 5.41
CA THR A 99 0.68 -11.72 5.18
C THR A 99 1.35 -10.34 5.17
N ILE A 100 0.57 -9.30 5.47
CA ILE A 100 0.98 -7.89 5.53
C ILE A 100 1.72 -7.56 6.83
N SER A 101 2.44 -6.43 6.84
CA SER A 101 3.00 -5.88 8.08
C SER A 101 1.91 -5.33 9.01
N GLY A 102 2.17 -5.31 10.32
CA GLY A 102 1.28 -4.70 11.31
C GLY A 102 1.04 -3.21 11.02
N ALA A 103 2.07 -2.48 10.57
CA ALA A 103 1.96 -1.07 10.20
C ALA A 103 0.96 -0.85 9.05
N PHE A 104 0.98 -1.70 8.01
CA PHE A 104 0.00 -1.62 6.92
C PHE A 104 -1.41 -1.95 7.42
N ARG A 105 -1.55 -2.94 8.31
CA ARG A 105 -2.86 -3.27 8.90
C ARG A 105 -3.43 -2.08 9.66
N THR A 106 -2.63 -1.47 10.52
CA THR A 106 -3.06 -0.30 11.30
C THR A 106 -3.39 0.89 10.39
N TRP A 107 -2.60 1.10 9.32
CA TRP A 107 -2.90 2.14 8.33
C TRP A 107 -4.27 1.93 7.68
N ILE A 108 -4.60 0.70 7.25
CA ILE A 108 -5.93 0.36 6.72
C ILE A 108 -7.02 0.69 7.74
N ASP A 109 -6.81 0.38 9.01
CA ASP A 109 -7.81 0.66 10.07
C ASP A 109 -8.08 2.16 10.23
N HIS A 110 -7.12 3.03 9.92
CA HIS A 110 -7.29 4.48 9.91
C HIS A 110 -7.93 5.02 8.62
N VAL A 111 -7.62 4.46 7.46
CA VAL A 111 -8.07 5.01 6.17
C VAL A 111 -9.36 4.38 5.64
N ALA A 112 -9.73 3.18 6.09
CA ALA A 112 -11.00 2.56 5.73
C ALA A 112 -12.15 3.20 6.52
N ARG A 113 -12.62 4.38 6.05
CA ARG A 113 -13.62 5.22 6.74
C ARG A 113 -14.92 5.34 5.96
N PRO A 114 -16.07 5.08 6.62
CA PRO A 114 -17.38 5.31 6.02
C PRO A 114 -17.55 6.76 5.53
N GLY A 115 -18.10 6.94 4.34
CA GLY A 115 -18.33 8.27 3.74
C GLY A 115 -17.07 8.98 3.24
N LYS A 116 -15.88 8.43 3.46
CA LYS A 116 -14.58 8.97 3.00
C LYS A 116 -13.95 8.09 1.92
N THR A 117 -13.72 6.81 2.24
CA THR A 117 -13.06 5.86 1.32
C THR A 117 -13.97 4.73 0.88
N PHE A 118 -15.07 4.50 1.57
CA PHE A 118 -16.12 3.59 1.15
C PHE A 118 -17.49 4.08 1.60
N ALA A 119 -18.53 3.62 0.91
CA ALA A 119 -19.93 3.84 1.28
C ALA A 119 -20.78 2.59 1.03
N TYR A 120 -21.95 2.54 1.63
CA TYR A 120 -22.97 1.54 1.33
C TYR A 120 -24.11 2.21 0.58
N ASP A 121 -24.40 1.72 -0.61
CA ASP A 121 -25.55 2.11 -1.42
C ASP A 121 -26.60 0.98 -1.35
N PRO A 122 -27.87 1.29 -1.04
CA PRO A 122 -28.90 0.26 -0.93
C PRO A 122 -29.12 -0.60 -2.17
N ASP A 123 -28.88 -0.04 -3.35
CA ASP A 123 -29.09 -0.71 -4.64
C ASP A 123 -27.82 -1.39 -5.17
N LYS A 124 -26.62 -0.85 -4.86
CA LYS A 124 -25.33 -1.28 -5.40
C LYS A 124 -24.45 -2.03 -4.38
N GLY A 125 -24.81 -1.98 -3.10
CA GLY A 125 -24.02 -2.55 -2.01
C GLY A 125 -22.83 -1.68 -1.59
N LEU A 126 -21.74 -2.30 -1.20
CA LEU A 126 -20.50 -1.61 -0.80
C LEU A 126 -19.79 -1.02 -2.02
N MET A 127 -19.41 0.25 -1.93
CA MET A 127 -18.69 0.98 -2.98
C MET A 127 -17.44 1.64 -2.40
N GLY A 128 -16.29 1.47 -3.08
CA GLY A 128 -15.10 2.25 -2.82
C GLY A 128 -15.20 3.66 -3.43
N LEU A 129 -14.62 4.66 -2.77
CA LEU A 129 -14.80 6.08 -3.12
C LEU A 129 -13.52 6.77 -3.61
N LEU A 130 -12.34 6.14 -3.51
CA LEU A 130 -11.06 6.80 -3.88
C LEU A 130 -10.85 6.98 -5.39
N GLY A 131 -11.70 6.41 -6.22
CA GLY A 131 -11.51 6.41 -7.68
C GLY A 131 -10.36 5.48 -8.10
N ASP A 132 -10.55 4.82 -9.24
CA ASP A 132 -9.58 3.82 -9.70
C ASP A 132 -8.30 4.47 -10.24
N LYS A 133 -7.18 4.03 -9.71
CA LYS A 133 -5.84 4.44 -10.10
C LYS A 133 -4.86 3.27 -9.89
N PRO A 134 -3.72 3.21 -10.61
CA PRO A 134 -2.79 2.11 -10.46
C PRO A 134 -2.14 2.09 -9.08
N VAL A 135 -2.14 0.91 -8.45
CA VAL A 135 -1.45 0.64 -7.20
C VAL A 135 -0.39 -0.42 -7.43
N TYR A 136 0.88 -0.07 -7.27
CA TYR A 136 2.02 -0.96 -7.38
C TYR A 136 2.42 -1.47 -6.00
N VAL A 137 2.23 -2.75 -5.75
CA VAL A 137 2.63 -3.40 -4.50
C VAL A 137 3.96 -4.10 -4.70
N LEU A 138 5.01 -3.57 -4.10
CA LEU A 138 6.38 -4.11 -4.17
C LEU A 138 6.58 -5.06 -2.99
N SER A 139 6.21 -6.33 -3.21
CA SER A 139 6.25 -7.38 -2.18
C SER A 139 7.65 -7.99 -2.08
N THR A 140 8.14 -8.22 -0.86
CA THR A 140 9.45 -8.86 -0.62
C THR A 140 9.29 -10.07 0.29
N ARG A 141 9.75 -11.24 -0.17
CA ARG A 141 9.41 -12.54 0.39
C ARG A 141 10.66 -13.38 0.64
N GLY A 142 10.81 -13.93 1.83
CA GLY A 142 11.92 -14.81 2.18
C GLY A 142 11.95 -16.10 1.37
N GLY A 143 10.77 -16.73 1.16
CA GLY A 143 10.58 -17.92 0.32
C GLY A 143 10.12 -17.59 -1.11
N LYS A 144 9.82 -18.63 -1.91
CA LYS A 144 9.21 -18.53 -3.23
C LYS A 144 7.70 -18.84 -3.12
N TYR A 145 6.85 -17.84 -3.40
CA TYR A 145 5.38 -17.93 -3.29
C TYR A 145 4.69 -17.61 -4.62
N GLY A 146 5.36 -17.92 -5.74
CA GLY A 146 4.81 -17.67 -7.07
C GLY A 146 4.81 -16.20 -7.48
N ASP A 147 4.20 -15.94 -8.65
CA ASP A 147 4.17 -14.62 -9.29
C ASP A 147 2.99 -13.74 -8.86
N SER A 148 2.27 -14.11 -7.80
CA SER A 148 1.07 -13.40 -7.32
C SER A 148 -0.08 -13.36 -8.35
N ASP A 149 -0.12 -14.35 -9.24
CA ASP A 149 -1.21 -14.53 -10.19
C ASP A 149 -2.49 -14.92 -9.44
N PRO A 150 -3.58 -14.14 -9.58
CA PRO A 150 -4.84 -14.45 -8.93
C PRO A 150 -5.51 -15.73 -9.47
N SER A 151 -5.14 -16.21 -10.67
CA SER A 151 -5.65 -17.46 -11.25
C SER A 151 -4.92 -18.71 -10.72
N ASP A 152 -3.70 -18.54 -10.14
CA ASP A 152 -2.91 -19.61 -9.53
C ASP A 152 -2.31 -19.15 -8.19
N PRO A 153 -3.14 -18.93 -7.16
CA PRO A 153 -2.69 -18.40 -5.89
C PRO A 153 -1.93 -19.46 -5.09
N HIS A 154 -0.73 -19.12 -4.63
CA HIS A 154 -0.01 -19.98 -3.71
C HIS A 154 -0.75 -20.10 -2.38
N PRO A 155 -1.00 -21.31 -1.83
CA PRO A 155 -1.86 -21.52 -0.66
C PRO A 155 -1.38 -20.84 0.63
N ALA A 156 -0.09 -20.47 0.73
CA ALA A 156 0.45 -19.74 1.86
C ALA A 156 0.63 -18.23 1.57
N ASP A 157 0.16 -17.71 0.44
CA ASP A 157 0.19 -16.27 0.15
C ASP A 157 -1.14 -15.61 0.56
N PHE A 158 -1.23 -15.25 1.82
CA PHE A 158 -2.36 -14.47 2.34
C PHE A 158 -2.18 -12.95 2.09
N GLN A 159 -0.99 -12.48 1.70
CA GLN A 159 -0.75 -11.07 1.43
C GLN A 159 -1.42 -10.61 0.15
N THR A 160 -1.19 -11.31 -0.96
CA THR A 160 -1.71 -10.94 -2.29
C THR A 160 -3.23 -10.82 -2.29
N GLY A 161 -3.93 -11.85 -1.82
CA GLY A 161 -5.40 -11.86 -1.77
C GLY A 161 -5.95 -10.77 -0.85
N TYR A 162 -5.35 -10.60 0.33
CA TYR A 162 -5.77 -9.54 1.26
C TYR A 162 -5.58 -8.14 0.68
N MET A 163 -4.40 -7.84 0.11
CA MET A 163 -4.13 -6.50 -0.42
C MET A 163 -5.04 -6.15 -1.59
N ARG A 164 -5.26 -7.09 -2.53
CA ARG A 164 -6.23 -6.89 -3.62
C ARG A 164 -7.62 -6.60 -3.09
N HIS A 165 -8.09 -7.38 -2.12
CA HIS A 165 -9.42 -7.24 -1.55
C HIS A 165 -9.60 -5.90 -0.82
N ILE A 166 -8.67 -5.55 0.07
CA ILE A 166 -8.83 -4.37 0.92
C ILE A 166 -8.63 -3.05 0.14
N LEU A 167 -7.75 -3.05 -0.87
CA LEU A 167 -7.58 -1.89 -1.74
C LEU A 167 -8.80 -1.71 -2.66
N ALA A 168 -9.34 -2.77 -3.23
CA ALA A 168 -10.58 -2.72 -4.01
C ALA A 168 -11.78 -2.26 -3.16
N PHE A 169 -11.85 -2.66 -1.88
CA PHE A 169 -12.88 -2.22 -0.93
C PHE A 169 -12.93 -0.69 -0.78
N ILE A 170 -11.79 -0.01 -0.86
CA ILE A 170 -11.71 1.46 -0.80
C ILE A 170 -11.73 2.13 -2.19
N GLY A 171 -11.86 1.36 -3.28
CA GLY A 171 -12.03 1.87 -4.64
C GLY A 171 -10.80 1.79 -5.55
N LEU A 172 -9.72 1.14 -5.08
CA LEU A 172 -8.46 0.97 -5.83
C LEU A 172 -8.42 -0.45 -6.43
N ASN A 173 -8.89 -0.61 -7.67
CA ASN A 173 -9.06 -1.93 -8.29
C ASN A 173 -7.85 -2.36 -9.14
N ASP A 174 -7.10 -1.39 -9.73
CA ASP A 174 -5.90 -1.68 -10.54
C ASP A 174 -4.69 -1.96 -9.63
N VAL A 175 -4.69 -3.14 -8.97
CA VAL A 175 -3.61 -3.56 -8.06
C VAL A 175 -2.64 -4.48 -8.78
N ARG A 176 -1.41 -4.00 -8.99
CA ARG A 176 -0.31 -4.68 -9.67
C ARG A 176 0.75 -5.08 -8.66
N ILE A 177 0.98 -6.39 -8.49
CA ILE A 177 1.93 -6.91 -7.50
C ILE A 177 3.22 -7.31 -8.19
N ILE A 178 4.33 -6.75 -7.72
CA ILE A 178 5.69 -7.08 -8.13
C ILE A 178 6.38 -7.71 -6.92
N ALA A 179 6.69 -9.00 -7.02
CA ALA A 179 7.28 -9.76 -5.92
C ALA A 179 8.77 -10.02 -6.16
N ALA A 180 9.61 -9.73 -5.14
CA ALA A 180 10.95 -10.24 -5.01
C ALA A 180 10.90 -11.49 -4.12
N ASN A 181 11.01 -12.67 -4.71
CA ASN A 181 10.93 -13.95 -4.03
C ASN A 181 12.30 -14.50 -3.64
N GLY A 182 12.36 -15.43 -2.66
CA GLY A 182 13.56 -16.21 -2.33
C GLY A 182 14.64 -15.43 -1.58
N LEU A 183 14.30 -14.32 -0.92
CA LEU A 183 15.27 -13.41 -0.32
C LEU A 183 16.05 -14.03 0.86
N ASP A 184 15.55 -15.09 1.48
CA ASP A 184 16.19 -15.81 2.58
C ASP A 184 16.64 -17.22 2.17
N MET A 185 16.66 -17.53 0.86
CA MET A 185 17.05 -18.83 0.30
C MET A 185 18.51 -18.86 -0.22
N GLY A 186 19.36 -18.01 0.33
CA GLY A 186 20.77 -17.89 -0.05
C GLY A 186 21.04 -16.74 -1.04
N PRO A 187 22.34 -16.39 -1.22
CA PRO A 187 22.72 -15.18 -1.94
C PRO A 187 22.30 -15.17 -3.41
N ASP A 188 22.37 -16.32 -4.10
CA ASP A 188 22.01 -16.42 -5.52
C ASP A 188 20.52 -16.22 -5.73
N ASN A 189 19.65 -16.90 -4.95
CA ASN A 189 18.21 -16.69 -5.01
C ASN A 189 17.81 -15.26 -4.65
N ARG A 190 18.49 -14.66 -3.67
CA ARG A 190 18.27 -13.26 -3.30
C ARG A 190 18.60 -12.32 -4.46
N ALA A 191 19.75 -12.50 -5.11
CA ALA A 191 20.15 -11.68 -6.24
C ALA A 191 19.18 -11.84 -7.42
N GLU A 192 18.78 -13.07 -7.73
CA GLU A 192 17.79 -13.39 -8.76
C GLU A 192 16.44 -12.71 -8.49
N GLY A 193 15.86 -12.90 -7.28
CA GLY A 193 14.56 -12.34 -6.95
C GLY A 193 14.54 -10.80 -6.96
N ILE A 194 15.65 -10.14 -6.56
CA ILE A 194 15.78 -8.67 -6.66
C ILE A 194 15.89 -8.25 -8.14
N ALA A 195 16.67 -8.96 -8.96
CA ALA A 195 16.84 -8.65 -10.37
C ALA A 195 15.52 -8.79 -11.14
N GLU A 196 14.74 -9.84 -10.89
CA GLU A 196 13.42 -10.04 -11.48
C GLU A 196 12.45 -8.91 -11.09
N ALA A 197 12.43 -8.52 -9.79
CA ALA A 197 11.60 -7.41 -9.33
C ALA A 197 12.02 -6.09 -9.98
N HIS A 198 13.32 -5.85 -10.16
CA HIS A 198 13.83 -4.67 -10.85
C HIS A 198 13.37 -4.61 -12.31
N ALA A 199 13.44 -5.73 -13.05
CA ALA A 199 12.95 -5.80 -14.44
C ALA A 199 11.45 -5.50 -14.52
N LYS A 200 10.64 -6.11 -13.64
CA LYS A 200 9.19 -5.86 -13.57
C LYS A 200 8.86 -4.39 -13.19
N ILE A 201 9.67 -3.74 -12.34
CA ILE A 201 9.54 -2.30 -12.05
C ILE A 201 9.84 -1.47 -13.29
N ASP A 202 10.92 -1.78 -14.01
CA ASP A 202 11.31 -1.05 -15.22
C ASP A 202 10.22 -1.14 -16.29
N ASP A 203 9.60 -2.32 -16.49
CA ASP A 203 8.47 -2.52 -17.39
C ASP A 203 7.22 -1.75 -16.94
N ALA A 204 6.92 -1.79 -15.63
CA ALA A 204 5.79 -1.07 -15.04
C ALA A 204 5.92 0.45 -15.25
N VAL A 205 7.11 1.01 -15.02
CA VAL A 205 7.37 2.43 -15.25
C VAL A 205 7.38 2.77 -16.73
N ALA A 206 7.92 1.90 -17.60
CA ALA A 206 7.88 2.11 -19.05
C ALA A 206 6.45 2.23 -19.59
N SER A 207 5.53 1.40 -19.07
CA SER A 207 4.11 1.39 -19.45
C SER A 207 3.25 2.41 -18.69
N PHE A 208 3.78 3.09 -17.66
CA PHE A 208 3.04 4.08 -16.89
C PHE A 208 2.69 5.30 -17.75
N ALA A 209 1.40 5.62 -17.85
CA ALA A 209 0.90 6.84 -18.50
C ALA A 209 0.48 7.84 -17.40
N ALA A 210 0.90 9.11 -17.57
CA ALA A 210 0.53 10.20 -16.67
C ALA A 210 -0.84 10.78 -17.02
#